data_4a06ad2aecf0eed02ccadee40910ac78
#
_entry.id   4a06ad2aecf0eed02ccadee40910ac78
#
_cell.length_a   1.000
_cell.length_b   1.000
_cell.length_c   1.000
_cell.angle_alpha   90.00
_cell.angle_beta   90.00
_cell.angle_gamma   90.00
#
_symmetry.space_group_name_H-M   'P 1'
#
loop_
_entity.id
_entity.type
_entity.pdbx_description
1 polymer ?
#
loop_
_entity_poly.entity_id
_entity_poly.type
_entity_poly.pdbx_seq_one_letter_code
_entity_poly.pdbx_strand_id
1 'polypeptide(L)'
;DDKKKKKRRRTKLPSKKAQRILQEIQPILEAELWEEALMILAPIGNPDSKFTSTDRSKMYYYFGYIHFSKEEYLLAEKAYKNLMAEPDSNYQERLNSLYSLAQLSYIREDYQSSVDYLLRWLDLEEIPSAEGYALLSQTYYQLADYKKSLENIETAIEMQESRDIPITVSILDSDGNDTGQTEETGETKKGVAKENHYL
;
A
#
# COMPACT_ATOMS: atom_id res chain seq x y z
N ASP A 1 7.83 -6.09 -29.46
CA ASP A 1 7.59 -5.18 -28.34
C ASP A 1 8.46 -5.58 -27.17
N ASP A 2 9.69 -5.03 -27.17
CA ASP A 2 10.66 -5.24 -26.10
C ASP A 2 10.28 -4.38 -24.88
N LYS A 3 9.37 -4.86 -24.04
CA LYS A 3 9.30 -4.36 -22.66
C LYS A 3 10.61 -4.75 -21.99
N LYS A 4 11.58 -3.81 -21.99
CA LYS A 4 12.83 -3.95 -21.21
C LYS A 4 12.44 -4.35 -19.78
N LYS A 5 12.66 -5.61 -19.40
CA LYS A 5 12.56 -6.08 -18.01
C LYS A 5 13.42 -5.15 -17.17
N LYS A 6 12.79 -4.20 -16.46
CA LYS A 6 13.49 -3.33 -15.51
C LYS A 6 14.20 -4.25 -14.52
N LYS A 7 15.54 -4.28 -14.54
CA LYS A 7 16.35 -5.12 -13.66
C LYS A 7 16.00 -4.76 -12.21
N ARG A 8 15.25 -5.62 -11.52
CA ARG A 8 14.99 -5.46 -10.08
C ARG A 8 16.36 -5.39 -9.39
N ARG A 9 16.66 -4.27 -8.74
CA ARG A 9 17.85 -4.16 -7.88
C ARG A 9 17.70 -5.19 -6.76
N ARG A 10 18.78 -5.95 -6.50
CA ARG A 10 18.80 -6.88 -5.35
C ARG A 10 18.41 -6.12 -4.09
N THR A 11 17.33 -6.54 -3.44
CA THR A 11 16.88 -5.95 -2.17
C THR A 11 17.97 -6.16 -1.11
N LYS A 12 18.47 -5.08 -0.56
CA LYS A 12 19.37 -5.14 0.60
C LYS A 12 18.54 -5.43 1.85
N LEU A 13 19.06 -6.28 2.72
CA LEU A 13 18.43 -6.54 4.00
C LEU A 13 18.82 -5.46 5.03
N PRO A 14 17.94 -5.12 5.96
CA PRO A 14 18.28 -4.27 7.11
C PRO A 14 19.43 -4.88 7.92
N SER A 15 20.21 -4.02 8.59
CA SER A 15 21.24 -4.45 9.52
C SER A 15 20.66 -5.31 10.65
N LYS A 16 21.48 -6.18 11.24
CA LYS A 16 21.03 -7.03 12.38
C LYS A 16 20.46 -6.21 13.54
N LYS A 17 21.00 -5.00 13.76
CA LYS A 17 20.51 -4.09 14.78
C LYS A 17 19.12 -3.56 14.45
N ALA A 18 18.90 -3.13 13.20
CA ALA A 18 17.58 -2.68 12.76
C ALA A 18 16.57 -3.84 12.74
N GLN A 19 16.96 -5.04 12.33
CA GLN A 19 16.08 -6.21 12.36
C GLN A 19 15.52 -6.50 13.75
N ARG A 20 16.34 -6.35 14.82
CA ARG A 20 15.88 -6.50 16.20
C ARG A 20 14.83 -5.47 16.57
N ILE A 21 15.09 -4.20 16.24
CA ILE A 21 14.13 -3.11 16.47
C ILE A 21 12.82 -3.38 15.72
N LEU A 22 12.91 -3.82 14.46
CA LEU A 22 11.73 -4.12 13.63
C LEU A 22 10.92 -5.32 14.15
N GLN A 23 11.57 -6.30 14.75
CA GLN A 23 10.89 -7.40 15.43
C GLN A 23 10.20 -6.95 16.73
N GLU A 24 10.84 -6.04 17.48
CA GLU A 24 10.32 -5.49 18.72
C GLU A 24 9.04 -4.65 18.50
N ILE A 25 8.98 -3.88 17.42
CA ILE A 25 7.81 -3.03 17.15
C ILE A 25 6.59 -3.79 16.62
N GLN A 26 6.74 -5.00 16.11
CA GLN A 26 5.62 -5.72 15.49
C GLN A 26 4.40 -5.87 16.42
N PRO A 27 4.53 -6.43 17.64
CA PRO A 27 3.40 -6.53 18.56
C PRO A 27 2.88 -5.17 19.03
N ILE A 28 3.74 -4.14 19.06
CA ILE A 28 3.37 -2.77 19.46
C ILE A 28 2.51 -2.13 18.37
N LEU A 29 2.82 -2.37 17.08
CA LEU A 29 2.01 -1.92 15.96
C LEU A 29 0.66 -2.63 15.92
N GLU A 30 0.62 -3.94 16.20
CA GLU A 30 -0.62 -4.73 16.28
C GLU A 30 -1.53 -4.27 17.42
N ALA A 31 -0.93 -3.76 18.51
CA ALA A 31 -1.63 -3.17 19.64
C ALA A 31 -1.96 -1.67 19.44
N GLU A 32 -1.63 -1.10 18.29
CA GLU A 32 -1.81 0.32 17.94
C GLU A 32 -1.16 1.31 18.92
N LEU A 33 -0.10 0.88 19.60
CA LEU A 33 0.67 1.72 20.54
C LEU A 33 1.63 2.64 19.77
N TRP A 34 1.07 3.57 19.00
CA TRP A 34 1.76 4.38 18.00
C TRP A 34 2.94 5.18 18.57
N GLU A 35 2.78 5.82 19.71
CA GLU A 35 3.85 6.64 20.32
C GLU A 35 5.04 5.79 20.76
N GLU A 36 4.77 4.61 21.31
CA GLU A 36 5.80 3.66 21.71
C GLU A 36 6.58 3.15 20.48
N ALA A 37 5.87 2.78 19.41
CA ALA A 37 6.49 2.36 18.15
C ALA A 37 7.38 3.48 17.57
N LEU A 38 6.92 4.73 17.56
CA LEU A 38 7.70 5.87 17.10
C LEU A 38 8.98 6.08 17.95
N MET A 39 8.89 5.96 19.27
CA MET A 39 10.05 6.09 20.16
C MET A 39 11.08 5.00 19.93
N ILE A 40 10.66 3.75 19.71
CA ILE A 40 11.56 2.62 19.45
C ILE A 40 12.24 2.75 18.09
N LEU A 41 11.56 3.29 17.09
CA LEU A 41 12.10 3.51 15.74
C LEU A 41 13.02 4.72 15.62
N ALA A 42 12.79 5.78 16.41
CA ALA A 42 13.48 7.06 16.30
C ALA A 42 15.02 6.97 16.28
N PRO A 43 15.67 6.09 17.07
CA PRO A 43 17.13 5.96 17.05
C PRO A 43 17.73 5.61 15.68
N ILE A 44 16.96 4.98 14.77
CA ILE A 44 17.40 4.65 13.43
C ILE A 44 17.65 5.92 12.61
N GLY A 45 16.87 6.96 12.83
CA GLY A 45 16.96 8.25 12.13
C GLY A 45 18.08 9.18 12.65
N ASN A 46 18.76 8.82 13.72
CA ASN A 46 19.85 9.66 14.25
C ASN A 46 21.02 9.71 13.25
N PRO A 47 21.45 10.90 12.77
CA PRO A 47 22.55 11.06 11.84
C PRO A 47 23.88 10.47 12.34
N ASP A 48 24.12 10.49 13.64
CA ASP A 48 25.33 9.95 14.28
C ASP A 48 25.28 8.42 14.45
N SER A 49 24.15 7.80 14.11
CA SER A 49 23.97 6.36 14.18
C SER A 49 24.67 5.66 13.01
N LYS A 50 25.07 4.39 13.24
CA LYS A 50 25.65 3.54 12.18
C LYS A 50 24.57 2.80 11.36
N PHE A 51 23.33 3.27 11.36
CA PHE A 51 22.28 2.70 10.56
C PHE A 51 22.44 3.01 9.07
N THR A 52 22.12 2.03 8.24
CA THR A 52 22.25 2.12 6.78
C THR A 52 21.07 2.86 6.14
N SER A 53 21.21 3.19 4.86
CA SER A 53 20.10 3.73 4.04
C SER A 53 18.89 2.77 4.04
N THR A 54 19.12 1.46 3.97
CA THR A 54 18.06 0.45 4.06
C THR A 54 17.36 0.48 5.43
N ASP A 55 18.10 0.68 6.52
CA ASP A 55 17.52 0.76 7.87
C ASP A 55 16.65 2.01 8.01
N ARG A 56 17.13 3.17 7.52
CA ARG A 56 16.35 4.41 7.54
C ARG A 56 15.12 4.33 6.64
N SER A 57 15.24 3.69 5.48
CA SER A 57 14.09 3.42 4.60
C SER A 57 12.98 2.67 5.34
N LYS A 58 13.34 1.61 6.07
CA LYS A 58 12.38 0.86 6.91
C LYS A 58 11.73 1.73 7.98
N MET A 59 12.53 2.52 8.70
CA MET A 59 12.01 3.45 9.71
C MET A 59 11.01 4.43 9.09
N TYR A 60 11.36 5.06 7.95
CA TYR A 60 10.46 6.00 7.27
C TYR A 60 9.18 5.33 6.77
N TYR A 61 9.25 4.07 6.35
CA TYR A 61 8.06 3.30 5.97
C TYR A 61 7.08 3.18 7.14
N TYR A 62 7.58 2.76 8.30
CA TYR A 62 6.75 2.64 9.50
C TYR A 62 6.29 4.00 10.05
N PHE A 63 7.13 5.02 9.98
CA PHE A 63 6.71 6.39 10.33
C PHE A 63 5.55 6.86 9.45
N GLY A 64 5.66 6.63 8.13
CA GLY A 64 4.59 6.94 7.19
C GLY A 64 3.30 6.21 7.55
N TYR A 65 3.38 4.92 7.80
CA TYR A 65 2.24 4.09 8.20
C TYR A 65 1.59 4.57 9.51
N ILE A 66 2.39 4.78 10.56
CA ILE A 66 1.89 5.20 11.87
C ILE A 66 1.21 6.58 11.77
N HIS A 67 1.88 7.56 11.16
CA HIS A 67 1.31 8.89 11.02
C HIS A 67 0.07 8.90 10.12
N PHE A 68 0.01 8.03 9.10
CA PHE A 68 -1.20 7.86 8.29
C PHE A 68 -2.36 7.32 9.14
N SER A 69 -2.12 6.28 9.95
CA SER A 69 -3.12 5.69 10.85
C SER A 69 -3.62 6.66 11.93
N LYS A 70 -2.78 7.62 12.31
CA LYS A 70 -3.12 8.71 13.24
C LYS A 70 -3.76 9.92 12.56
N GLU A 71 -3.99 9.87 11.24
CA GLU A 71 -4.47 11.01 10.44
C GLU A 71 -3.53 12.24 10.45
N GLU A 72 -2.28 12.04 10.84
CA GLU A 72 -1.24 13.07 10.83
C GLU A 72 -0.63 13.20 9.42
N TYR A 73 -1.45 13.55 8.44
CA TYR A 73 -1.17 13.42 7.01
C TYR A 73 0.10 14.14 6.54
N LEU A 74 0.43 15.30 7.12
CA LEU A 74 1.66 16.04 6.77
C LEU A 74 2.92 15.29 7.22
N LEU A 75 2.86 14.62 8.37
CA LEU A 75 3.98 13.82 8.87
C LEU A 75 4.12 12.53 8.08
N ALA A 76 3.01 11.88 7.74
CA ALA A 76 2.99 10.71 6.86
C ALA A 76 3.60 11.01 5.49
N GLU A 77 3.18 12.11 4.85
CA GLU A 77 3.72 12.57 3.56
C GLU A 77 5.23 12.79 3.64
N LYS A 78 5.71 13.49 4.68
CA LYS A 78 7.13 13.74 4.89
C LYS A 78 7.91 12.44 5.04
N ALA A 79 7.38 11.49 5.81
CA ALA A 79 8.03 10.18 6.02
C ALA A 79 8.14 9.39 4.71
N TYR A 80 7.06 9.28 3.93
CA TYR A 80 7.10 8.59 2.64
C TYR A 80 8.02 9.28 1.61
N LYS A 81 8.07 10.61 1.58
CA LYS A 81 9.04 11.36 0.74
C LYS A 81 10.48 11.09 1.15
N ASN A 82 10.77 11.01 2.44
CA ASN A 82 12.08 10.65 2.95
C ASN A 82 12.47 9.22 2.57
N LEU A 83 11.52 8.26 2.67
CA LEU A 83 11.74 6.89 2.17
C LEU A 83 12.12 6.90 0.69
N MET A 84 11.41 7.66 -0.13
CA MET A 84 11.67 7.75 -1.58
C MET A 84 13.05 8.36 -1.89
N ALA A 85 13.60 9.17 -1.00
CA ALA A 85 14.94 9.77 -1.13
C ALA A 85 16.07 8.81 -0.73
N GLU A 86 15.80 7.75 0.06
CA GLU A 86 16.82 6.78 0.45
C GLU A 86 17.25 5.92 -0.75
N PRO A 87 18.56 5.88 -1.08
CA PRO A 87 19.06 5.22 -2.30
C PRO A 87 18.88 3.69 -2.28
N ASP A 88 18.85 3.08 -1.10
CA ASP A 88 18.71 1.64 -0.91
C ASP A 88 17.33 1.23 -0.40
N SER A 89 16.31 2.07 -0.63
CA SER A 89 14.93 1.74 -0.28
C SER A 89 14.43 0.53 -1.07
N ASN A 90 13.63 -0.31 -0.41
CA ASN A 90 13.06 -1.51 -0.98
C ASN A 90 12.04 -1.16 -2.07
N TYR A 91 12.01 -1.96 -3.15
CA TYR A 91 11.09 -1.73 -4.28
C TYR A 91 9.62 -1.73 -3.84
N GLN A 92 9.21 -2.74 -3.06
CA GLN A 92 7.82 -2.84 -2.59
C GLN A 92 7.44 -1.69 -1.66
N GLU A 93 8.34 -1.26 -0.78
CA GLU A 93 8.10 -0.10 0.07
C GLU A 93 7.96 1.20 -0.72
N ARG A 94 8.74 1.34 -1.80
CA ARG A 94 8.60 2.48 -2.72
C ARG A 94 7.24 2.47 -3.44
N LEU A 95 6.79 1.30 -3.89
CA LEU A 95 5.47 1.13 -4.50
C LEU A 95 4.36 1.50 -3.52
N ASN A 96 4.38 0.92 -2.32
CA ASN A 96 3.39 1.21 -1.29
C ASN A 96 3.40 2.71 -0.92
N SER A 97 4.60 3.31 -0.82
CA SER A 97 4.73 4.74 -0.53
C SER A 97 4.19 5.64 -1.63
N LEU A 98 4.36 5.26 -2.90
CA LEU A 98 3.77 6.01 -4.03
C LEU A 98 2.24 6.01 -3.95
N TYR A 99 1.66 4.84 -3.67
CA TYR A 99 0.21 4.73 -3.50
C TYR A 99 -0.28 5.54 -2.30
N SER A 100 0.39 5.44 -1.15
CA SER A 100 0.06 6.24 0.04
C SER A 100 0.22 7.75 -0.21
N LEU A 101 1.26 8.18 -0.94
CA LEU A 101 1.43 9.57 -1.33
C LEU A 101 0.32 10.06 -2.25
N ALA A 102 -0.18 9.22 -3.14
CA ALA A 102 -1.34 9.54 -3.98
C ALA A 102 -2.61 9.74 -3.14
N GLN A 103 -2.88 8.81 -2.20
CA GLN A 103 -4.02 8.93 -1.28
C GLN A 103 -3.93 10.20 -0.43
N LEU A 104 -2.75 10.50 0.14
CA LEU A 104 -2.52 11.70 0.94
C LEU A 104 -2.72 12.98 0.11
N SER A 105 -2.26 12.99 -1.14
CA SER A 105 -2.46 14.12 -2.05
C SER A 105 -3.95 14.29 -2.37
N TYR A 106 -4.68 13.19 -2.60
CA TYR A 106 -6.13 13.22 -2.83
C TYR A 106 -6.89 13.78 -1.61
N ILE A 107 -6.59 13.30 -0.40
CA ILE A 107 -7.20 13.77 0.86
C ILE A 107 -6.98 15.28 1.06
N ARG A 108 -5.83 15.80 0.62
CA ARG A 108 -5.48 17.22 0.70
C ARG A 108 -5.95 18.05 -0.50
N GLU A 109 -6.75 17.46 -1.38
CA GLU A 109 -7.27 18.08 -2.59
C GLU A 109 -6.19 18.51 -3.60
N ASP A 110 -4.94 18.04 -3.43
CA ASP A 110 -3.87 18.19 -4.42
C ASP A 110 -3.99 17.08 -5.48
N TYR A 111 -5.06 17.17 -6.27
CA TYR A 111 -5.41 16.12 -7.22
C TYR A 111 -4.37 15.93 -8.32
N GLN A 112 -3.66 17.01 -8.72
CA GLN A 112 -2.61 16.89 -9.70
C GLN A 112 -1.44 16.03 -9.18
N SER A 113 -0.97 16.28 -7.97
CA SER A 113 0.05 15.44 -7.34
C SER A 113 -0.43 14.00 -7.14
N SER A 114 -1.70 13.80 -6.82
CA SER A 114 -2.29 12.45 -6.71
C SER A 114 -2.19 11.69 -8.03
N VAL A 115 -2.58 12.31 -9.16
CA VAL A 115 -2.41 11.71 -10.49
C VAL A 115 -0.95 11.38 -10.76
N ASP A 116 -0.03 12.30 -10.50
CA ASP A 116 1.40 12.11 -10.77
C ASP A 116 1.98 10.92 -9.99
N TYR A 117 1.58 10.75 -8.72
CA TYR A 117 2.00 9.59 -7.91
C TYR A 117 1.37 8.29 -8.41
N LEU A 118 0.07 8.28 -8.78
CA LEU A 118 -0.60 7.10 -9.31
C LEU A 118 -0.02 6.65 -10.65
N LEU A 119 0.26 7.57 -11.57
CA LEU A 119 0.89 7.22 -12.85
C LEU A 119 2.29 6.63 -12.66
N ARG A 120 3.06 7.16 -11.71
CA ARG A 120 4.37 6.58 -11.35
C ARG A 120 4.23 5.21 -10.69
N TRP A 121 3.20 5.01 -9.88
CA TRP A 121 2.88 3.72 -9.28
C TRP A 121 2.51 2.70 -10.36
N LEU A 122 1.62 3.04 -11.30
CA LEU A 122 1.24 2.20 -12.44
C LEU A 122 2.43 1.83 -13.36
N ASP A 123 3.37 2.76 -13.58
CA ASP A 123 4.59 2.47 -14.37
C ASP A 123 5.51 1.45 -13.69
N LEU A 124 5.48 1.39 -12.38
CA LEU A 124 6.34 0.50 -11.59
C LEU A 124 5.63 -0.81 -11.22
N GLU A 125 4.33 -0.79 -10.94
CA GLU A 125 3.58 -1.98 -10.54
C GLU A 125 3.44 -2.97 -11.71
N GLU A 126 3.81 -4.23 -11.46
CA GLU A 126 3.72 -5.28 -12.48
C GLU A 126 2.27 -5.77 -12.67
N ILE A 127 1.51 -5.77 -11.59
CA ILE A 127 0.10 -6.18 -11.56
C ILE A 127 -0.69 -5.12 -10.80
N PRO A 128 -1.07 -4.01 -11.48
CA PRO A 128 -1.86 -2.96 -10.85
C PRO A 128 -3.17 -3.50 -10.28
N SER A 129 -3.64 -2.92 -9.19
CA SER A 129 -4.92 -3.31 -8.59
C SER A 129 -6.08 -2.47 -9.13
N ALA A 130 -7.29 -3.02 -9.04
CA ALA A 130 -8.52 -2.30 -9.38
C ALA A 130 -8.68 -1.02 -8.54
N GLU A 131 -8.28 -1.08 -7.26
CA GLU A 131 -8.33 0.07 -6.34
C GLU A 131 -7.42 1.23 -6.81
N GLY A 132 -6.27 0.92 -7.42
CA GLY A 132 -5.39 1.93 -7.99
C GLY A 132 -6.03 2.67 -9.17
N TYR A 133 -6.68 1.96 -10.06
CA TYR A 133 -7.43 2.55 -11.16
C TYR A 133 -8.68 3.31 -10.67
N ALA A 134 -9.37 2.80 -9.66
CA ALA A 134 -10.51 3.49 -9.06
C ALA A 134 -10.09 4.84 -8.44
N LEU A 135 -9.00 4.87 -7.69
CA LEU A 135 -8.48 6.13 -7.13
C LEU A 135 -8.04 7.10 -8.23
N LEU A 136 -7.43 6.59 -9.30
CA LEU A 136 -7.05 7.43 -10.45
C LEU A 136 -8.28 7.99 -11.16
N SER A 137 -9.33 7.20 -11.33
CA SER A 137 -10.61 7.66 -11.85
C SER A 137 -11.22 8.77 -11.00
N GLN A 138 -11.33 8.56 -9.69
CA GLN A 138 -11.84 9.56 -8.75
C GLN A 138 -11.03 10.86 -8.82
N THR A 139 -9.70 10.74 -8.93
CA THR A 139 -8.81 11.89 -9.00
C THR A 139 -9.02 12.69 -10.30
N TYR A 140 -9.17 12.02 -11.45
CA TYR A 140 -9.47 12.67 -12.71
C TYR A 140 -10.86 13.31 -12.71
N TYR A 141 -11.84 12.70 -12.03
CA TYR A 141 -13.16 13.31 -11.86
C TYR A 141 -13.08 14.64 -11.12
N GLN A 142 -12.30 14.74 -10.04
CA GLN A 142 -12.08 15.99 -9.31
C GLN A 142 -11.39 17.06 -10.17
N LEU A 143 -10.55 16.64 -11.11
CA LEU A 143 -9.92 17.53 -12.10
C LEU A 143 -10.81 17.88 -13.30
N ALA A 144 -12.07 17.40 -13.31
CA ALA A 144 -13.02 17.52 -14.42
C ALA A 144 -12.55 16.89 -15.75
N ASP A 145 -11.55 16.00 -15.71
CA ASP A 145 -11.14 15.16 -16.85
C ASP A 145 -12.02 13.90 -16.89
N TYR A 146 -13.29 14.09 -17.21
CA TYR A 146 -14.30 13.01 -17.19
C TYR A 146 -14.00 11.88 -18.15
N LYS A 147 -13.28 12.16 -19.25
CA LYS A 147 -12.90 11.13 -20.20
C LYS A 147 -11.92 10.14 -19.56
N LYS A 148 -10.83 10.65 -18.95
CA LYS A 148 -9.87 9.78 -18.27
C LYS A 148 -10.48 9.13 -17.02
N SER A 149 -11.37 9.82 -16.33
CA SER A 149 -12.12 9.24 -15.23
C SER A 149 -12.88 8.00 -15.69
N LEU A 150 -13.65 8.09 -16.78
CA LEU A 150 -14.42 6.96 -17.32
C LEU A 150 -13.49 5.81 -17.75
N GLU A 151 -12.43 6.07 -18.51
CA GLU A 151 -11.48 5.06 -18.97
C GLU A 151 -10.86 4.28 -17.80
N ASN A 152 -10.55 4.94 -16.69
CA ASN A 152 -9.93 4.29 -15.54
C ASN A 152 -10.94 3.51 -14.69
N ILE A 153 -12.19 3.99 -14.55
CA ILE A 153 -13.19 3.23 -13.79
C ILE A 153 -13.62 1.97 -14.56
N GLU A 154 -13.75 2.05 -15.87
CA GLU A 154 -14.02 0.88 -16.72
C GLU A 154 -12.93 -0.18 -16.54
N THR A 155 -11.65 0.24 -16.56
CA THR A 155 -10.52 -0.67 -16.29
C THR A 155 -10.62 -1.31 -14.89
N ALA A 156 -10.96 -0.53 -13.87
CA ALA A 156 -11.11 -1.05 -12.50
C ALA A 156 -12.24 -2.10 -12.41
N ILE A 157 -13.37 -1.85 -13.07
CA ILE A 157 -14.52 -2.77 -13.11
C ILE A 157 -14.14 -4.07 -13.83
N GLU A 158 -13.53 -3.99 -15.02
CA GLU A 158 -13.09 -5.16 -15.79
C GLU A 158 -12.11 -6.04 -14.99
N MET A 159 -11.17 -5.41 -14.27
CA MET A 159 -10.24 -6.14 -13.42
C MET A 159 -10.94 -6.85 -12.25
N GLN A 160 -11.94 -6.21 -11.65
CA GLN A 160 -12.70 -6.78 -10.54
C GLN A 160 -13.58 -7.95 -11.02
N GLU A 161 -14.22 -7.81 -12.18
CA GLU A 161 -15.08 -8.84 -12.77
C GLU A 161 -14.30 -10.04 -13.33
N SER A 162 -13.07 -9.80 -13.81
CA SER A 162 -12.20 -10.86 -14.31
C SER A 162 -11.57 -11.71 -13.21
N ARG A 163 -11.63 -11.25 -11.97
CA ARG A 163 -11.03 -11.93 -10.83
C ARG A 163 -11.75 -13.21 -10.49
N ASP A 164 -11.02 -14.34 -10.45
CA ASP A 164 -11.54 -15.60 -9.94
C ASP A 164 -11.50 -15.61 -8.41
N ILE A 165 -12.66 -15.79 -7.80
CA ILE A 165 -12.83 -15.81 -6.34
C ILE A 165 -13.13 -17.24 -5.92
N PRO A 166 -12.33 -17.86 -5.02
CA PRO A 166 -12.64 -19.18 -4.49
C PRO A 166 -14.02 -19.20 -3.84
N ILE A 167 -14.81 -20.24 -4.12
CA ILE A 167 -16.09 -20.45 -3.45
C ILE A 167 -15.78 -21.19 -2.15
N THR A 168 -16.14 -20.55 -1.03
CA THR A 168 -16.03 -21.13 0.30
C THR A 168 -17.41 -21.50 0.84
N VAL A 169 -17.47 -22.56 1.63
CA VAL A 169 -18.68 -22.98 2.36
C VAL A 169 -18.39 -22.95 3.85
N SER A 170 -19.40 -22.57 4.65
CA SER A 170 -19.30 -22.63 6.10
C SER A 170 -19.21 -24.07 6.58
N ILE A 171 -18.32 -24.33 7.53
CA ILE A 171 -18.23 -25.62 8.20
C ILE A 171 -19.27 -25.64 9.35
N LEU A 172 -20.17 -26.60 9.28
CA LEU A 172 -21.17 -26.80 10.35
C LEU A 172 -20.64 -27.84 11.36
N ASP A 173 -21.00 -27.68 12.63
CA ASP A 173 -20.73 -28.68 13.66
C ASP A 173 -21.68 -29.90 13.51
N SER A 174 -21.54 -30.91 14.38
CA SER A 174 -22.36 -32.12 14.38
C SER A 174 -23.88 -31.85 14.61
N ASP A 175 -24.20 -30.68 15.13
CA ASP A 175 -25.58 -30.27 15.43
C ASP A 175 -26.13 -29.31 14.35
N GLY A 176 -25.31 -29.01 13.28
CA GLY A 176 -25.72 -28.19 12.15
C GLY A 176 -25.55 -26.70 12.37
N ASN A 177 -24.82 -26.26 13.41
CA ASN A 177 -24.55 -24.84 13.64
C ASN A 177 -23.30 -24.40 12.90
N ASP A 178 -23.28 -23.14 12.45
CA ASP A 178 -22.10 -22.54 11.80
C ASP A 178 -20.94 -22.40 12.81
N THR A 179 -19.81 -23.03 12.53
CA THR A 179 -18.62 -22.97 13.37
C THR A 179 -17.83 -21.67 13.24
N GLY A 180 -18.20 -20.80 12.30
CA GLY A 180 -17.43 -19.61 11.92
C GLY A 180 -16.17 -19.91 11.10
N GLN A 181 -15.98 -21.17 10.71
CA GLN A 181 -14.89 -21.60 9.81
C GLN A 181 -15.44 -21.82 8.41
N THR A 182 -14.58 -21.68 7.40
CA THR A 182 -14.92 -21.93 6.00
C THR A 182 -13.93 -22.86 5.35
N GLU A 183 -14.38 -23.64 4.38
CA GLU A 183 -13.56 -24.52 3.54
C GLU A 183 -13.70 -24.10 2.07
N GLU A 184 -12.62 -24.11 1.31
CA GLU A 184 -12.64 -23.87 -0.12
C GLU A 184 -13.17 -25.12 -0.84
N THR A 185 -14.18 -24.90 -1.71
CA THR A 185 -14.79 -25.99 -2.48
C THR A 185 -13.91 -26.49 -3.64
N GLY A 186 -12.80 -25.80 -3.94
CA GLY A 186 -12.00 -26.01 -5.14
C GLY A 186 -12.60 -25.40 -6.41
N GLU A 187 -13.77 -24.79 -6.31
CA GLU A 187 -14.41 -24.04 -7.38
C GLU A 187 -14.16 -22.54 -7.23
N THR A 188 -14.30 -21.80 -8.32
CA THR A 188 -14.18 -20.33 -8.31
C THR A 188 -15.39 -19.69 -8.95
N LYS A 189 -15.70 -18.46 -8.54
CA LYS A 189 -16.70 -17.59 -9.20
C LYS A 189 -16.01 -16.32 -9.66
N LYS A 190 -16.56 -15.68 -10.70
CA LYS A 190 -16.09 -14.36 -11.11
C LYS A 190 -16.36 -13.32 -10.04
N GLY A 191 -15.42 -12.40 -9.87
CA GLY A 191 -15.60 -11.23 -9.05
C GLY A 191 -16.73 -10.36 -9.59
N VAL A 192 -17.39 -9.66 -8.68
CA VAL A 192 -18.44 -8.67 -9.04
C VAL A 192 -17.99 -7.32 -8.53
N ALA A 193 -17.99 -6.31 -9.40
CA ALA A 193 -17.70 -4.94 -8.98
C ALA A 193 -18.71 -4.48 -7.93
N LYS A 194 -18.23 -3.91 -6.83
CA LYS A 194 -19.10 -3.34 -5.81
C LYS A 194 -19.50 -1.94 -6.23
N GLU A 195 -20.74 -1.75 -6.63
CA GLU A 195 -21.26 -0.45 -7.11
C GLU A 195 -20.96 0.74 -6.18
N ASN A 196 -20.88 0.49 -4.88
CA ASN A 196 -20.68 1.53 -3.87
C ASN A 196 -19.21 1.95 -3.65
N HIS A 197 -18.24 1.36 -4.35
CA HIS A 197 -16.83 1.69 -4.17
C HIS A 197 -16.34 2.75 -5.16
N TYR A 198 -17.14 3.08 -6.19
CA TYR A 198 -16.68 3.89 -7.34
C TYR A 198 -17.56 5.13 -7.62
N LEU A 199 -18.59 5.37 -6.79
CA LEU A 199 -19.48 6.53 -6.90
C LEU A 199 -19.16 7.61 -5.88
#